data_7ce423fefce69d7dd70d7078093a9968
#
_entry.id   7ce423fefce69d7dd70d7078093a9968
#
_cell.length_a   1.000
_cell.length_b   1.000
_cell.length_c   1.000
_cell.angle_alpha   90.00
_cell.angle_beta   90.00
_cell.angle_gamma   90.00
#
_symmetry.space_group_name_H-M   'P 1'
#
loop_
_entity.id
_entity.type
_entity.pdbx_description
1 polymer ?
#
loop_
_entity_poly.entity_id
_entity_poly.type
_entity_poly.pdbx_seq_one_letter_code
_entity_poly.pdbx_strand_id
1 'polypeptide(L)'
;MTRSTRLLAALAFAAPALAAQNTPPRMPDVMSPAELRETGVASLTQAQRAALDAWLARYTAIVERAASNGAQAAAGLPYGARIADVLEGGTRIVLSDGTIWEVNLPDRPSTTRWQKGDYVIVAGRAIEINNTYFFELINGRDGTQAAVAWRGKN
;
A
#
# COMPACT_ATOMS: atom_id res chain seq x y z
N MET A 1 -1.83 68.35 28.54
CA MET A 1 -1.40 66.94 28.66
C MET A 1 -2.34 66.05 27.87
N THR A 2 -2.03 65.78 26.63
CA THR A 2 -2.84 65.00 25.69
C THR A 2 -2.23 63.63 25.52
N ARG A 3 -2.91 62.57 26.01
CA ARG A 3 -2.50 61.18 25.85
C ARG A 3 -3.04 60.63 24.50
N SER A 4 -2.14 60.39 23.56
CA SER A 4 -2.47 59.72 22.31
C SER A 4 -2.46 58.19 22.52
N THR A 5 -3.64 57.58 22.42
CA THR A 5 -3.82 56.14 22.45
C THR A 5 -3.61 55.60 21.00
N ARG A 6 -2.52 54.85 20.79
CA ARG A 6 -2.27 54.15 19.50
C ARG A 6 -2.99 52.80 19.53
N LEU A 7 -4.01 52.64 18.70
CA LEU A 7 -4.63 51.35 18.39
C LEU A 7 -3.68 50.58 17.47
N LEU A 8 -3.16 49.45 17.93
CA LEU A 8 -2.50 48.42 17.10
C LEU A 8 -3.59 47.48 16.56
N ALA A 9 -3.87 47.57 15.27
CA ALA A 9 -4.70 46.59 14.57
C ALA A 9 -3.82 45.38 14.22
N ALA A 10 -4.06 44.24 14.85
CA ALA A 10 -3.44 42.98 14.50
C ALA A 10 -4.20 42.36 13.30
N LEU A 11 -3.58 42.39 12.12
CA LEU A 11 -4.06 41.63 10.97
C LEU A 11 -3.70 40.13 11.19
N ALA A 12 -4.70 39.32 11.52
CA ALA A 12 -4.56 37.87 11.49
C ALA A 12 -4.62 37.36 10.04
N PHE A 13 -3.49 37.01 9.46
CA PHE A 13 -3.42 36.28 8.21
C PHE A 13 -3.86 34.83 8.46
N ALA A 14 -5.09 34.49 8.12
CA ALA A 14 -5.54 33.11 8.00
C ALA A 14 -4.95 32.55 6.70
N ALA A 15 -3.88 31.75 6.81
CA ALA A 15 -3.38 30.98 5.69
C ALA A 15 -4.41 29.87 5.37
N PRO A 16 -4.90 29.77 4.11
CA PRO A 16 -5.71 28.63 3.73
C PRO A 16 -4.83 27.38 3.79
N ALA A 17 -5.17 26.44 4.67
CA ALA A 17 -4.62 25.09 4.61
C ALA A 17 -5.10 24.47 3.29
N LEU A 18 -4.22 24.44 2.28
CA LEU A 18 -4.37 23.57 1.12
C LEU A 18 -4.26 22.15 1.65
N ALA A 19 -5.39 21.55 2.02
CA ALA A 19 -5.51 20.11 2.08
C ALA A 19 -5.26 19.62 0.64
N ALA A 20 -4.05 19.17 0.36
CA ALA A 20 -3.75 18.42 -0.84
C ALA A 20 -4.67 17.21 -0.82
N GLN A 21 -5.73 17.24 -1.63
CA GLN A 21 -6.60 16.10 -1.83
C GLN A 21 -5.77 15.09 -2.60
N ASN A 22 -5.24 14.09 -1.92
CA ASN A 22 -4.61 12.93 -2.52
C ASN A 22 -5.68 12.11 -3.25
N THR A 23 -6.16 12.66 -4.37
CA THR A 23 -7.03 11.92 -5.27
C THR A 23 -6.17 10.85 -5.94
N PRO A 24 -6.53 9.56 -5.84
CA PRO A 24 -5.77 8.52 -6.51
C PRO A 24 -5.65 8.80 -8.01
N PRO A 25 -4.48 8.55 -8.63
CA PRO A 25 -4.29 8.77 -10.06
C PRO A 25 -5.22 7.85 -10.87
N ARG A 26 -5.78 8.37 -11.97
CA ARG A 26 -6.53 7.61 -12.96
C ARG A 26 -5.67 7.38 -14.20
N MET A 27 -6.04 6.42 -15.05
CA MET A 27 -5.26 6.11 -16.25
C MET A 27 -4.95 7.34 -17.12
N PRO A 28 -5.88 8.29 -17.38
CA PRO A 28 -5.57 9.49 -18.12
C PRO A 28 -4.60 10.47 -17.43
N ASP A 29 -4.40 10.31 -16.13
CA ASP A 29 -3.49 11.16 -15.35
C ASP A 29 -2.04 10.64 -15.43
N VAL A 30 -1.86 9.34 -15.75
CA VAL A 30 -0.56 8.64 -15.77
C VAL A 30 -0.13 8.16 -17.16
N MET A 31 -1.01 8.17 -18.14
CA MET A 31 -0.75 7.75 -19.51
C MET A 31 -1.07 8.85 -20.51
N SER A 32 -0.20 9.05 -21.48
CA SER A 32 -0.45 9.96 -22.60
C SER A 32 -1.56 9.42 -23.51
N PRO A 33 -2.18 10.27 -24.34
CA PRO A 33 -3.17 9.82 -25.33
C PRO A 33 -2.64 8.79 -26.34
N ALA A 34 -1.34 8.80 -26.62
CA ALA A 34 -0.70 7.80 -27.47
C ALA A 34 -0.65 6.43 -26.76
N GLU A 35 -0.14 6.39 -25.53
CA GLU A 35 -0.05 5.18 -24.72
C GLU A 35 -1.43 4.56 -24.44
N LEU A 36 -2.45 5.39 -24.18
CA LEU A 36 -3.83 4.89 -24.01
C LEU A 36 -4.34 4.16 -25.27
N ARG A 37 -3.96 4.62 -26.47
CA ARG A 37 -4.32 3.96 -27.73
C ARG A 37 -3.50 2.68 -27.94
N GLU A 38 -2.19 2.74 -27.77
CA GLU A 38 -1.26 1.62 -28.00
C GLU A 38 -1.56 0.45 -27.05
N THR A 39 -1.91 0.75 -25.79
CA THR A 39 -2.28 -0.28 -24.80
C THR A 39 -3.73 -0.75 -24.91
N GLY A 40 -4.53 -0.14 -25.79
CA GLY A 40 -5.95 -0.47 -25.94
C GLY A 40 -6.87 0.08 -24.83
N VAL A 41 -6.33 0.80 -23.87
CA VAL A 41 -7.11 1.40 -22.76
C VAL A 41 -8.14 2.39 -23.29
N ALA A 42 -7.83 3.11 -24.38
CA ALA A 42 -8.76 4.05 -25.02
C ALA A 42 -10.04 3.35 -25.54
N SER A 43 -9.98 2.06 -25.89
CA SER A 43 -11.10 1.27 -26.42
C SER A 43 -11.97 0.61 -25.35
N LEU A 44 -11.56 0.67 -24.07
CA LEU A 44 -12.33 0.11 -22.97
C LEU A 44 -13.67 0.83 -22.79
N THR A 45 -14.69 0.08 -22.40
CA THR A 45 -15.96 0.67 -21.96
C THR A 45 -15.77 1.50 -20.70
N GLN A 46 -16.73 2.37 -20.40
CA GLN A 46 -16.70 3.19 -19.18
C GLN A 46 -16.58 2.32 -17.91
N ALA A 47 -17.31 1.21 -17.84
CA ALA A 47 -17.27 0.27 -16.72
C ALA A 47 -15.87 -0.37 -16.56
N GLN A 48 -15.25 -0.77 -17.66
CA GLN A 48 -13.90 -1.35 -17.66
C GLN A 48 -12.85 -0.31 -17.23
N ARG A 49 -12.95 0.92 -17.71
CA ARG A 49 -12.07 2.02 -17.28
C ARG A 49 -12.22 2.30 -15.79
N ALA A 50 -13.44 2.39 -15.30
CA ALA A 50 -13.69 2.60 -13.86
C ALA A 50 -13.11 1.46 -13.00
N ALA A 51 -13.22 0.21 -13.45
CA ALA A 51 -12.63 -0.94 -12.77
C ALA A 51 -11.09 -0.87 -12.76
N LEU A 52 -10.48 -0.45 -13.87
CA LEU A 52 -9.04 -0.29 -13.99
C LEU A 52 -8.52 0.86 -13.11
N ASP A 53 -9.21 2.00 -13.10
CA ASP A 53 -8.89 3.14 -12.22
C ASP A 53 -8.99 2.75 -10.74
N ALA A 54 -10.03 2.01 -10.37
CA ALA A 54 -10.18 1.50 -8.99
C ALA A 54 -9.06 0.51 -8.61
N TRP A 55 -8.62 -0.31 -9.57
CA TRP A 55 -7.46 -1.19 -9.35
C TRP A 55 -6.18 -0.38 -9.19
N LEU A 56 -5.93 0.60 -10.05
CA LEU A 56 -4.74 1.46 -9.98
C LEU A 56 -4.68 2.21 -8.65
N ALA A 57 -5.80 2.81 -8.21
CA ALA A 57 -5.88 3.51 -6.93
C ALA A 57 -5.52 2.59 -5.75
N ARG A 58 -6.03 1.36 -5.76
CA ARG A 58 -5.71 0.36 -4.75
C ARG A 58 -4.24 -0.05 -4.79
N TYR A 59 -3.69 -0.29 -5.98
CA TYR A 59 -2.29 -0.64 -6.16
C TYR A 59 -1.36 0.48 -5.68
N THR A 60 -1.66 1.73 -6.03
CA THR A 60 -0.88 2.91 -5.58
C THR A 60 -0.88 3.02 -4.06
N ALA A 61 -2.04 2.88 -3.42
CA ALA A 61 -2.14 2.91 -1.95
C ALA A 61 -1.31 1.79 -1.28
N ILE A 62 -1.25 0.61 -1.90
CA ILE A 62 -0.42 -0.51 -1.43
C ILE A 62 1.06 -0.15 -1.52
N VAL A 63 1.50 0.38 -2.67
CA VAL A 63 2.91 0.75 -2.89
C VAL A 63 3.34 1.89 -1.96
N GLU A 64 2.52 2.92 -1.80
CA GLU A 64 2.77 4.03 -0.89
C GLU A 64 2.92 3.56 0.56
N ARG A 65 2.04 2.65 1.01
CA ARG A 65 2.14 2.07 2.34
C ARG A 65 3.40 1.23 2.51
N ALA A 66 3.73 0.39 1.52
CA ALA A 66 4.96 -0.39 1.54
C ALA A 66 6.21 0.52 1.63
N ALA A 67 6.21 1.62 0.90
CA ALA A 67 7.29 2.62 0.93
C ALA A 67 7.36 3.35 2.28
N SER A 68 6.22 3.76 2.84
CA SER A 68 6.18 4.50 4.12
C SER A 68 6.54 3.64 5.33
N ASN A 69 6.26 2.33 5.27
CA ASN A 69 6.61 1.38 6.34
C ASN A 69 8.10 0.99 6.36
N GLY A 70 8.94 1.68 5.60
CA GLY A 70 10.38 1.43 5.63
C GLY A 70 10.80 0.11 5.00
N ALA A 71 10.26 -0.21 3.84
CA ALA A 71 10.61 -1.39 3.03
C ALA A 71 12.13 -1.58 2.82
N GLN A 72 12.95 -0.59 3.15
CA GLN A 72 14.42 -0.66 3.19
C GLN A 72 14.95 -1.69 4.21
N ALA A 73 14.16 -2.06 5.23
CA ALA A 73 14.57 -3.10 6.18
C ALA A 73 14.62 -4.50 5.55
N ALA A 74 13.98 -4.68 4.43
CA ALA A 74 13.99 -5.92 3.65
C ALA A 74 15.16 -6.00 2.66
N ALA A 75 16.31 -5.40 2.98
CA ALA A 75 17.51 -5.49 2.14
C ALA A 75 17.84 -6.96 1.83
N GLY A 76 17.60 -7.37 0.58
CA GLY A 76 17.78 -8.74 0.09
C GLY A 76 16.53 -9.61 0.03
N LEU A 77 15.36 -9.13 0.50
CA LEU A 77 14.10 -9.84 0.29
C LEU A 77 13.42 -9.33 -1.01
N PRO A 78 12.73 -10.20 -1.75
CA PRO A 78 12.03 -9.79 -2.95
C PRO A 78 10.95 -8.77 -2.57
N TYR A 79 10.90 -7.66 -3.30
CA TYR A 79 9.91 -6.59 -3.10
C TYR A 79 8.47 -7.09 -3.29
N GLY A 80 8.30 -8.17 -4.04
CA GLY A 80 7.04 -8.87 -4.19
C GLY A 80 7.25 -10.25 -4.80
N ALA A 81 6.38 -11.17 -4.47
CA ALA A 81 6.41 -12.54 -4.93
C ALA A 81 5.00 -13.10 -5.08
N ARG A 82 4.88 -14.29 -5.69
CA ARG A 82 3.60 -14.99 -5.72
C ARG A 82 3.50 -15.97 -4.55
N ILE A 83 2.30 -16.17 -4.05
CA ILE A 83 2.03 -17.23 -3.08
C ILE A 83 2.22 -18.58 -3.77
N ALA A 84 3.15 -19.38 -3.28
CA ALA A 84 3.34 -20.76 -3.69
C ALA A 84 2.39 -21.69 -2.93
N ASP A 85 2.16 -21.41 -1.63
CA ASP A 85 1.23 -22.18 -0.82
C ASP A 85 0.75 -21.38 0.41
N VAL A 86 -0.43 -21.77 0.92
CA VAL A 86 -1.02 -21.26 2.17
C VAL A 86 -1.22 -22.44 3.11
N LEU A 87 -0.42 -22.52 4.15
CA LEU A 87 -0.35 -23.67 5.04
C LEU A 87 -1.14 -23.41 6.34
N GLU A 88 -1.59 -24.51 6.93
CA GLU A 88 -2.17 -24.54 8.28
C GLU A 88 -3.27 -23.48 8.49
N GLY A 89 -4.20 -23.39 7.53
CA GLY A 89 -5.31 -22.47 7.63
C GLY A 89 -4.88 -21.00 7.69
N GLY A 90 -3.87 -20.59 6.89
CA GLY A 90 -3.40 -19.21 6.84
C GLY A 90 -2.36 -18.85 7.90
N THR A 91 -1.88 -19.83 8.68
CA THR A 91 -0.83 -19.61 9.68
C THR A 91 0.53 -19.34 9.04
N ARG A 92 0.80 -19.98 7.91
CA ARG A 92 2.06 -19.79 7.15
C ARG A 92 1.80 -19.54 5.68
N ILE A 93 2.54 -18.61 5.12
CA ILE A 93 2.55 -18.28 3.69
C ILE A 93 3.91 -18.66 3.13
N VAL A 94 3.91 -19.48 2.09
CA VAL A 94 5.11 -19.82 1.32
C VAL A 94 5.10 -19.01 0.03
N LEU A 95 6.18 -18.31 -0.26
CA LEU A 95 6.31 -17.53 -1.48
C LEU A 95 7.07 -18.29 -2.57
N SER A 96 6.92 -17.85 -3.81
CA SER A 96 7.53 -18.49 -4.99
C SER A 96 9.05 -18.47 -5.02
N ASP A 97 9.67 -17.65 -4.18
CA ASP A 97 11.13 -17.62 -3.98
C ASP A 97 11.61 -18.59 -2.89
N GLY A 98 10.70 -19.40 -2.34
CA GLY A 98 10.95 -20.36 -1.28
C GLY A 98 10.92 -19.77 0.13
N THR A 99 10.68 -18.47 0.31
CA THR A 99 10.58 -17.87 1.65
C THR A 99 9.32 -18.31 2.37
N ILE A 100 9.44 -18.54 3.69
CA ILE A 100 8.34 -18.94 4.56
C ILE A 100 8.06 -17.81 5.56
N TRP A 101 6.81 -17.44 5.68
CA TRP A 101 6.32 -16.35 6.52
C TRP A 101 5.28 -16.85 7.50
N GLU A 102 5.50 -16.65 8.79
CA GLU A 102 4.52 -16.94 9.84
C GLU A 102 3.62 -15.72 10.04
N VAL A 103 2.31 -15.96 10.01
CA VAL A 103 1.29 -14.93 10.13
C VAL A 103 0.92 -14.73 11.59
N ASN A 104 0.83 -13.47 12.02
CA ASN A 104 0.33 -13.08 13.32
C ASN A 104 -1.10 -13.59 13.53
N LEU A 105 -1.40 -14.05 14.73
CA LEU A 105 -2.68 -14.71 15.06
C LEU A 105 -3.92 -13.88 14.66
N PRO A 106 -3.99 -12.56 14.93
CA PRO A 106 -5.15 -11.75 14.55
C PRO A 106 -5.39 -11.67 13.03
N ASP A 107 -4.35 -11.86 12.19
CA ASP A 107 -4.44 -11.68 10.74
C ASP A 107 -4.73 -12.97 9.98
N ARG A 108 -4.68 -14.15 10.65
CA ARG A 108 -4.93 -15.46 10.03
C ARG A 108 -6.30 -15.58 9.35
N PRO A 109 -7.40 -15.00 9.87
CA PRO A 109 -8.69 -15.02 9.16
C PRO A 109 -8.64 -14.35 7.78
N SER A 110 -7.76 -13.39 7.59
CA SER A 110 -7.54 -12.75 6.28
C SER A 110 -6.74 -13.65 5.35
N THR A 111 -5.63 -14.20 5.83
CA THR A 111 -4.72 -15.03 5.04
C THR A 111 -5.29 -16.42 4.69
N THR A 112 -6.26 -16.93 5.45
CA THR A 112 -7.00 -18.15 5.10
C THR A 112 -7.69 -18.03 3.72
N ARG A 113 -8.03 -16.82 3.27
CA ARG A 113 -8.68 -16.55 1.99
C ARG A 113 -7.70 -16.29 0.84
N TRP A 114 -6.41 -16.18 1.14
CA TRP A 114 -5.38 -15.98 0.13
C TRP A 114 -5.19 -17.27 -0.67
N GLN A 115 -4.81 -17.14 -1.93
CA GLN A 115 -4.73 -18.27 -2.84
C GLN A 115 -3.34 -18.39 -3.45
N LYS A 116 -2.97 -19.62 -3.78
CA LYS A 116 -1.81 -19.90 -4.60
C LYS A 116 -1.88 -19.08 -5.90
N GLY A 117 -0.77 -18.42 -6.22
CA GLY A 117 -0.68 -17.54 -7.39
C GLY A 117 -1.04 -16.07 -7.11
N ASP A 118 -1.66 -15.74 -5.98
CA ASP A 118 -1.84 -14.33 -5.59
C ASP A 118 -0.48 -13.65 -5.50
N TYR A 119 -0.39 -12.43 -6.04
CA TYR A 119 0.79 -11.60 -5.88
C TYR A 119 0.74 -10.89 -4.55
N VAL A 120 1.83 -10.93 -3.79
CA VAL A 120 1.97 -10.21 -2.52
C VAL A 120 3.19 -9.29 -2.55
N ILE A 121 3.07 -8.16 -1.88
CA ILE A 121 4.17 -7.24 -1.63
C ILE A 121 4.66 -7.50 -0.21
N VAL A 122 5.98 -7.63 -0.06
CA VAL A 122 6.66 -7.73 1.24
C VAL A 122 7.06 -6.32 1.65
N ALA A 123 6.51 -5.82 2.73
CA ALA A 123 6.82 -4.50 3.27
C ALA A 123 7.48 -4.62 4.65
N GLY A 124 8.47 -3.75 4.93
CA GLY A 124 8.97 -3.56 6.28
C GLY A 124 7.90 -2.90 7.15
N ARG A 125 7.86 -3.25 8.43
CA ARG A 125 6.95 -2.67 9.41
C ARG A 125 7.70 -1.81 10.41
N ALA A 126 7.10 -0.70 10.86
CA ALA A 126 7.63 0.02 12.00
C ALA A 126 7.63 -0.91 13.22
N ILE A 127 8.75 -0.96 13.91
CA ILE A 127 8.92 -1.83 15.08
C ILE A 127 8.10 -1.26 16.23
N GLU A 128 7.10 -2.02 16.66
CA GLU A 128 6.47 -1.79 17.96
C GLU A 128 7.26 -2.56 19.02
N ILE A 129 7.54 -1.91 20.14
CA ILE A 129 8.22 -2.55 21.28
C ILE A 129 7.40 -3.79 21.71
N ASN A 130 8.02 -4.97 21.73
CA ASN A 130 7.46 -6.29 21.99
C ASN A 130 6.74 -6.98 20.81
N ASN A 131 6.79 -6.44 19.61
CA ASN A 131 6.25 -7.12 18.42
C ASN A 131 7.36 -7.93 17.72
N THR A 132 7.16 -9.23 17.54
CA THR A 132 8.08 -10.12 16.80
C THR A 132 7.81 -10.16 15.30
N TYR A 133 6.79 -9.44 14.83
CA TYR A 133 6.35 -9.40 13.44
C TYR A 133 6.81 -8.09 12.78
N PHE A 134 7.98 -8.14 12.15
CA PHE A 134 8.66 -6.97 11.57
C PHE A 134 8.28 -6.68 10.12
N PHE A 135 7.48 -7.53 9.51
CA PHE A 135 7.09 -7.44 8.11
C PHE A 135 5.58 -7.48 7.97
N GLU A 136 5.13 -6.99 6.83
CA GLU A 136 3.74 -7.05 6.40
C GLU A 136 3.69 -7.67 5.00
N LEU A 137 2.84 -8.66 4.79
CA LEU A 137 2.46 -9.12 3.47
C LEU A 137 1.17 -8.42 3.06
N ILE A 138 1.16 -7.86 1.86
CA ILE A 138 0.00 -7.15 1.31
C ILE A 138 -0.43 -7.89 0.05
N ASN A 139 -1.63 -8.48 0.07
CA ASN A 139 -2.17 -9.20 -1.08
C ASN A 139 -2.64 -8.21 -2.16
N GLY A 140 -2.03 -8.28 -3.35
CA GLY A 140 -2.34 -7.39 -4.48
C GLY A 140 -3.71 -7.64 -5.11
N ARG A 141 -4.35 -8.80 -4.87
CA ARG A 141 -5.67 -9.11 -5.39
C ARG A 141 -6.76 -8.25 -4.74
N ASP A 142 -6.73 -8.09 -3.44
CA ASP A 142 -7.80 -7.45 -2.68
C ASP A 142 -7.31 -6.38 -1.68
N GLY A 143 -5.99 -6.21 -1.55
CA GLY A 143 -5.38 -5.23 -0.66
C GLY A 143 -5.39 -5.65 0.81
N THR A 144 -5.80 -6.88 1.15
CA THR A 144 -5.73 -7.38 2.53
C THR A 144 -4.28 -7.53 2.98
N GLN A 145 -4.06 -7.37 4.28
CA GLN A 145 -2.74 -7.30 4.89
C GLN A 145 -2.62 -8.30 6.03
N ALA A 146 -1.39 -8.74 6.26
CA ALA A 146 -1.06 -9.57 7.41
C ALA A 146 0.32 -9.22 7.96
N ALA A 147 0.42 -9.00 9.26
CA ALA A 147 1.70 -8.92 9.95
C ALA A 147 2.36 -10.29 9.98
N VAL A 148 3.63 -10.36 9.59
CA VAL A 148 4.36 -11.61 9.41
C VAL A 148 5.76 -11.56 10.00
N ALA A 149 6.27 -12.73 10.39
CA ALA A 149 7.67 -12.96 10.74
C ALA A 149 8.31 -13.87 9.69
N TRP A 150 9.51 -13.52 9.23
CA TRP A 150 10.29 -14.38 8.36
C TRP A 150 10.78 -15.62 9.11
N ARG A 151 10.64 -16.81 8.52
CA ARG A 151 11.04 -18.09 9.12
C ARG A 151 12.11 -18.85 8.32
N GLY A 152 12.62 -18.25 7.25
CA GLY A 152 13.66 -18.85 6.42
C GLY A 152 13.22 -19.16 5.00
N LYS A 153 14.01 -20.03 4.33
CA LYS A 153 13.70 -20.59 3.02
C LYS A 153 13.53 -22.10 3.12
N ASN A 154 12.66 -22.63 2.29
CA ASN A 154 12.48 -24.07 2.11
C ASN A 154 13.61 -24.63 1.25
#